data_95c5380b47cb6625dfabf28c24104ff5
#
_entry.id   95c5380b47cb6625dfabf28c24104ff5
#
_cell.length_a   1.000
_cell.length_b   1.000
_cell.length_c   1.000
_cell.angle_alpha   90.00
_cell.angle_beta   90.00
_cell.angle_gamma   90.00
#
_symmetry.space_group_name_H-M   'P 1'
#
loop_
_entity.id
_entity.type
_entity.pdbx_description
1 polymer ?
#
loop_
_entity_poly.entity_id
_entity_poly.type
_entity_poly.pdbx_seq_one_letter_code
_entity_poly.pdbx_strand_id
1 'polypeptide(L)'
;ASLPPELLAMAETPVMQRLLRVGMHCGCEYTAYPIYRDAVAPYSRYTHSLGTAAIVWHFTHDLKQSVAGLLHDIATPAFAHVVDFLNGDHMRQESTESRTRMMIASSPALMALLDKSGLTLDDVDDYHRYPIADNDSPRLSADRLEYTLGNAHLVFHCPKAELKRIFDDIFVGKNEENVDELCFAHAEIADIFTQLSLRQSEWFVSDEDRFSMQALADLLREARQRKVLTVDDLYLDEPHVIALLLSDPVLTVRWQDYRRIIGTRSGAQKPEGTYAVKIAAKKRSIDPLVQTSDGLRRFTTVNADYASKLAAFRSDDFDRWVWAK
;
A
#
# COMPACT_ATOMS: atom_id res chain seq x y z
N ALA A 1 -5.67 -23.37 -3.40
CA ALA A 1 -5.48 -23.72 -4.81
C ALA A 1 -4.09 -23.27 -5.26
N SER A 2 -3.45 -24.03 -6.19
CA SER A 2 -2.21 -23.55 -6.82
C SER A 2 -2.54 -22.40 -7.78
N LEU A 3 -1.63 -21.42 -7.86
CA LEU A 3 -1.79 -20.31 -8.82
C LEU A 3 -1.65 -20.83 -10.26
N PRO A 4 -2.35 -20.23 -11.24
CA PRO A 4 -2.19 -20.55 -12.65
C PRO A 4 -0.74 -20.35 -13.11
N PRO A 5 -0.19 -21.26 -13.96
CA PRO A 5 1.14 -21.08 -14.51
C PRO A 5 1.31 -19.78 -15.31
N GLU A 6 0.25 -19.33 -15.97
CA GLU A 6 0.20 -18.07 -16.73
C GLU A 6 0.42 -16.86 -15.81
N LEU A 7 -0.23 -16.84 -14.65
CA LEU A 7 -0.08 -15.79 -13.64
C LEU A 7 1.37 -15.74 -13.10
N LEU A 8 1.93 -16.90 -12.79
CA LEU A 8 3.32 -17.02 -12.34
C LEU A 8 4.31 -16.56 -13.42
N ALA A 9 4.09 -16.95 -14.68
CA ALA A 9 4.93 -16.51 -15.79
C ALA A 9 4.91 -14.99 -15.97
N MET A 10 3.74 -14.34 -15.81
CA MET A 10 3.62 -12.88 -15.86
C MET A 10 4.36 -12.21 -14.68
N ALA A 11 4.26 -12.77 -13.47
CA ALA A 11 4.98 -12.28 -12.31
C ALA A 11 6.52 -12.34 -12.49
N GLU A 12 7.05 -13.32 -13.24
CA GLU A 12 8.48 -13.47 -13.53
C GLU A 12 9.01 -12.51 -14.61
N THR A 13 8.17 -11.68 -15.22
CA THR A 13 8.63 -10.71 -16.23
C THR A 13 9.51 -9.62 -15.60
N PRO A 14 10.52 -9.08 -16.31
CA PRO A 14 11.42 -8.08 -15.76
C PRO A 14 10.72 -6.85 -15.18
N VAL A 15 9.61 -6.41 -15.81
CA VAL A 15 8.83 -5.27 -15.34
C VAL A 15 8.16 -5.53 -13.99
N MET A 16 7.72 -6.75 -13.71
CA MET A 16 7.19 -7.15 -12.41
C MET A 16 8.31 -7.40 -11.39
N GLN A 17 9.40 -8.05 -11.81
CA GLN A 17 10.56 -8.30 -10.95
C GLN A 17 11.22 -7.01 -10.43
N ARG A 18 11.06 -5.89 -11.13
CA ARG A 18 11.43 -4.56 -10.63
C ARG A 18 10.84 -4.28 -9.26
N LEU A 19 9.58 -4.67 -9.04
CA LEU A 19 8.84 -4.42 -7.80
C LEU A 19 9.40 -5.15 -6.57
N LEU A 20 10.28 -6.16 -6.74
CA LEU A 20 11.04 -6.75 -5.64
C LEU A 20 11.92 -5.71 -4.92
N ARG A 21 12.29 -4.64 -5.62
CA ARG A 21 13.15 -3.57 -5.14
C ARG A 21 12.41 -2.24 -4.97
N VAL A 22 11.09 -2.31 -4.81
CA VAL A 22 10.24 -1.20 -4.40
C VAL A 22 9.54 -1.61 -3.10
N GLY A 23 9.83 -0.88 -2.03
CA GLY A 23 9.32 -1.17 -0.70
C GLY A 23 7.84 -0.86 -0.53
N MET A 24 7.19 -1.54 0.40
CA MET A 24 5.76 -1.33 0.69
C MET A 24 5.51 -0.09 1.53
N HIS A 25 6.51 0.39 2.28
CA HIS A 25 6.36 1.45 3.28
C HIS A 25 6.90 2.81 2.81
N CYS A 26 6.91 3.05 1.50
CA CYS A 26 7.18 4.37 0.93
C CYS A 26 8.54 4.97 1.33
N GLY A 27 9.56 4.12 1.52
CA GLY A 27 10.89 4.54 1.94
C GLY A 27 11.02 4.85 3.45
N CYS A 28 9.93 4.81 4.23
CA CYS A 28 9.99 4.95 5.69
C CYS A 28 10.81 3.83 6.35
N GLU A 29 10.85 2.64 5.72
CA GLU A 29 11.66 1.50 6.14
C GLU A 29 13.18 1.73 6.07
N TYR A 30 13.64 2.78 5.40
CA TYR A 30 15.05 3.17 5.41
C TYR A 30 15.46 3.99 6.64
N THR A 31 14.49 4.46 7.45
CA THR A 31 14.76 5.12 8.73
C THR A 31 15.20 4.13 9.80
N ALA A 32 15.65 4.62 10.94
CA ALA A 32 16.00 3.78 12.08
C ALA A 32 14.83 3.57 13.08
N TYR A 33 13.58 3.75 12.63
CA TYR A 33 12.41 3.50 13.49
C TYR A 33 12.35 2.03 13.91
N PRO A 34 12.09 1.75 15.20
CA PRO A 34 12.01 0.38 15.70
C PRO A 34 11.04 -0.50 14.92
N ILE A 35 9.89 0.05 14.54
CA ILE A 35 8.84 -0.69 13.81
C ILE A 35 9.33 -1.31 12.49
N TYR A 36 10.24 -0.63 11.77
CA TYR A 36 10.81 -1.17 10.52
C TYR A 36 12.02 -2.05 10.78
N ARG A 37 12.88 -1.67 11.74
CA ARG A 37 14.08 -2.43 12.08
C ARG A 37 13.73 -3.82 12.63
N ASP A 38 12.64 -3.91 13.39
CA ASP A 38 12.23 -5.12 14.08
C ASP A 38 11.24 -5.95 13.22
N ALA A 39 10.97 -5.55 11.97
CA ALA A 39 10.11 -6.29 11.05
C ALA A 39 10.66 -7.70 10.75
N VAL A 40 9.76 -8.67 10.57
CA VAL A 40 10.11 -10.09 10.35
C VAL A 40 10.92 -10.28 9.06
N ALA A 41 10.54 -9.57 8.00
CA ALA A 41 11.20 -9.59 6.70
C ALA A 41 10.86 -8.32 5.90
N PRO A 42 11.64 -7.98 4.88
CA PRO A 42 11.29 -6.94 3.92
C PRO A 42 9.96 -7.26 3.23
N TYR A 43 9.14 -6.22 3.02
CA TYR A 43 7.87 -6.31 2.32
C TYR A 43 7.93 -5.45 1.06
N SER A 44 7.83 -6.08 -0.11
CA SER A 44 7.96 -5.42 -1.40
C SER A 44 6.62 -5.32 -2.13
N ARG A 45 6.52 -4.37 -3.06
CA ARG A 45 5.38 -4.26 -3.96
C ARG A 45 5.16 -5.52 -4.81
N TYR A 46 6.21 -6.25 -5.13
CA TYR A 46 6.09 -7.55 -5.80
C TYR A 46 5.35 -8.57 -4.93
N THR A 47 5.73 -8.70 -3.66
CA THR A 47 5.09 -9.65 -2.73
C THR A 47 3.62 -9.30 -2.55
N HIS A 48 3.32 -8.01 -2.39
CA HIS A 48 1.96 -7.49 -2.31
C HIS A 48 1.15 -7.79 -3.57
N SER A 49 1.66 -7.45 -4.76
CA SER A 49 0.98 -7.70 -6.03
C SER A 49 0.68 -9.18 -6.27
N LEU A 50 1.65 -10.06 -5.96
CA LEU A 50 1.46 -11.51 -6.08
C LEU A 50 0.43 -12.02 -5.06
N GLY A 51 0.45 -11.51 -3.83
CA GLY A 51 -0.52 -11.82 -2.78
C GLY A 51 -1.93 -11.37 -3.17
N THR A 52 -2.09 -10.15 -3.67
CA THR A 52 -3.37 -9.63 -4.19
C THR A 52 -3.92 -10.53 -5.29
N ALA A 53 -3.10 -10.88 -6.28
CA ALA A 53 -3.50 -11.80 -7.35
C ALA A 53 -3.90 -13.19 -6.83
N ALA A 54 -3.19 -13.69 -5.82
CA ALA A 54 -3.49 -14.98 -5.20
C ALA A 54 -4.85 -14.97 -4.47
N ILE A 55 -5.17 -13.87 -3.80
CA ILE A 55 -6.47 -13.67 -3.13
C ILE A 55 -7.58 -13.60 -4.18
N VAL A 56 -7.42 -12.79 -5.23
CA VAL A 56 -8.41 -12.71 -6.33
C VAL A 56 -8.64 -14.08 -6.94
N TRP A 57 -7.57 -14.83 -7.27
CA TRP A 57 -7.67 -16.19 -7.80
C TRP A 57 -8.40 -17.14 -6.86
N HIS A 58 -8.12 -17.06 -5.57
CA HIS A 58 -8.75 -17.92 -4.57
C HIS A 58 -10.28 -17.76 -4.54
N PHE A 59 -10.77 -16.54 -4.63
CA PHE A 59 -12.20 -16.25 -4.50
C PHE A 59 -12.97 -16.25 -5.82
N THR A 60 -12.29 -16.02 -6.97
CA THR A 60 -12.98 -15.86 -8.25
C THR A 60 -12.68 -16.99 -9.24
N HIS A 61 -11.52 -17.61 -9.16
CA HIS A 61 -10.98 -18.50 -10.19
C HIS A 61 -10.99 -17.87 -11.61
N ASP A 62 -10.93 -16.55 -11.68
CA ASP A 62 -10.92 -15.76 -12.91
C ASP A 62 -9.49 -15.22 -13.18
N LEU A 63 -8.88 -15.72 -14.26
CA LEU A 63 -7.53 -15.34 -14.63
C LEU A 63 -7.42 -13.85 -14.96
N LYS A 64 -8.42 -13.27 -15.63
CA LYS A 64 -8.43 -11.87 -16.02
C LYS A 64 -8.36 -10.95 -14.80
N GLN A 65 -9.25 -11.15 -13.83
CA GLN A 65 -9.27 -10.39 -12.58
C GLN A 65 -7.98 -10.59 -11.78
N SER A 66 -7.45 -11.81 -11.74
CA SER A 66 -6.22 -12.13 -11.02
C SER A 66 -5.00 -11.45 -11.65
N VAL A 67 -4.94 -11.38 -12.99
CA VAL A 67 -3.87 -10.66 -13.70
C VAL A 67 -4.00 -9.15 -13.48
N ALA A 68 -5.21 -8.59 -13.52
CA ALA A 68 -5.42 -7.18 -13.18
C ALA A 68 -4.93 -6.87 -11.75
N GLY A 69 -5.24 -7.75 -10.78
CA GLY A 69 -4.74 -7.65 -9.41
C GLY A 69 -3.21 -7.83 -9.31
N LEU A 70 -2.57 -8.67 -10.16
CA LEU A 70 -1.12 -8.78 -10.24
C LEU A 70 -0.46 -7.49 -10.72
N LEU A 71 -1.08 -6.83 -11.71
CA LEU A 71 -0.49 -5.70 -12.42
C LEU A 71 -0.84 -4.33 -11.83
N HIS A 72 -1.71 -4.27 -10.80
CA HIS A 72 -2.21 -3.00 -10.26
C HIS A 72 -1.10 -2.04 -9.83
N ASP A 73 -0.03 -2.56 -9.23
CA ASP A 73 1.12 -1.81 -8.74
C ASP A 73 2.31 -1.75 -9.72
N ILE A 74 2.13 -2.23 -10.98
CA ILE A 74 3.23 -2.31 -11.95
C ILE A 74 3.89 -0.95 -12.22
N ALA A 75 3.15 0.14 -12.08
CA ALA A 75 3.63 1.51 -12.28
C ALA A 75 4.04 2.21 -10.98
N THR A 76 4.05 1.52 -9.83
CA THR A 76 4.47 2.13 -8.58
C THR A 76 5.94 2.58 -8.67
N PRO A 77 6.24 3.87 -8.43
CA PRO A 77 7.60 4.39 -8.47
C PRO A 77 8.41 3.97 -7.25
N ALA A 78 9.71 4.18 -7.30
CA ALA A 78 10.58 4.11 -6.13
C ALA A 78 10.02 5.02 -5.02
N PHE A 79 9.96 4.49 -3.79
CA PHE A 79 9.33 5.11 -2.63
C PHE A 79 7.83 5.40 -2.77
N ALA A 80 7.16 4.79 -3.74
CA ALA A 80 5.70 4.75 -3.89
C ALA A 80 5.03 6.13 -3.66
N HIS A 81 4.17 6.25 -2.66
CA HIS A 81 3.39 7.46 -2.36
C HIS A 81 4.22 8.70 -1.97
N VAL A 82 5.53 8.57 -1.73
CA VAL A 82 6.40 9.77 -1.57
C VAL A 82 6.38 10.64 -2.82
N VAL A 83 6.18 10.05 -4.00
CA VAL A 83 6.03 10.80 -5.25
C VAL A 83 4.77 11.65 -5.26
N ASP A 84 3.70 11.23 -4.59
CA ASP A 84 2.49 12.05 -4.42
C ASP A 84 2.78 13.28 -3.53
N PHE A 85 3.57 13.12 -2.47
CA PHE A 85 4.07 14.26 -1.68
C PHE A 85 5.00 15.17 -2.47
N LEU A 86 5.84 14.60 -3.33
CA LEU A 86 6.71 15.36 -4.22
C LEU A 86 5.89 16.23 -5.20
N ASN A 87 4.78 15.71 -5.71
CA ASN A 87 3.90 16.37 -6.67
C ASN A 87 2.83 17.24 -6.02
N GLY A 88 2.67 17.21 -4.68
CA GLY A 88 1.61 17.92 -3.94
C GLY A 88 0.24 17.23 -4.01
N ASP A 89 0.17 15.96 -4.43
CA ASP A 89 -1.06 15.17 -4.59
C ASP A 89 -1.27 14.14 -3.47
N HIS A 90 -0.59 14.31 -2.33
CA HIS A 90 -0.58 13.37 -1.21
C HIS A 90 -1.95 13.07 -0.60
N MET A 91 -2.96 13.91 -0.82
CA MET A 91 -4.32 13.69 -0.33
C MET A 91 -5.15 12.78 -1.25
N ARG A 92 -4.87 12.78 -2.58
CA ARG A 92 -5.54 11.90 -3.54
C ARG A 92 -4.77 10.62 -3.77
N GLN A 93 -3.44 10.73 -3.96
CA GLN A 93 -2.50 9.64 -4.23
C GLN A 93 -2.83 8.91 -5.55
N GLU A 94 -3.11 9.69 -6.60
CA GLU A 94 -3.47 9.19 -7.95
C GLU A 94 -2.35 9.35 -8.98
N SER A 95 -1.26 10.06 -8.63
CA SER A 95 -0.16 10.35 -9.60
C SER A 95 0.55 9.09 -10.11
N THR A 96 0.40 7.95 -9.43
CA THR A 96 1.07 6.70 -9.76
C THR A 96 0.28 5.83 -10.74
N GLU A 97 -1.03 6.00 -10.84
CA GLU A 97 -1.92 5.13 -11.63
C GLU A 97 -1.86 5.40 -13.14
N SER A 98 -1.58 6.64 -13.54
CA SER A 98 -1.62 7.08 -14.95
C SER A 98 -0.64 6.35 -15.88
N ARG A 99 0.37 5.64 -15.33
CA ARG A 99 1.40 4.94 -16.11
C ARG A 99 1.20 3.43 -16.24
N THR A 100 0.21 2.85 -15.55
CA THR A 100 -0.02 1.39 -15.55
C THR A 100 -0.15 0.85 -16.97
N ARG A 101 -1.07 1.39 -17.74
CA ARG A 101 -1.28 0.99 -19.15
C ARG A 101 -0.01 1.10 -20.00
N MET A 102 0.72 2.20 -19.86
CA MET A 102 1.95 2.41 -20.61
C MET A 102 3.04 1.41 -20.26
N MET A 103 3.23 1.10 -18.97
CA MET A 103 4.23 0.14 -18.52
C MET A 103 3.91 -1.30 -18.96
N ILE A 104 2.64 -1.69 -18.92
CA ILE A 104 2.21 -2.99 -19.46
C ILE A 104 2.50 -3.04 -20.96
N ALA A 105 2.04 -2.06 -21.72
CA ALA A 105 2.19 -2.00 -23.18
C ALA A 105 3.66 -1.94 -23.63
N SER A 106 4.54 -1.35 -22.82
CA SER A 106 5.98 -1.23 -23.10
C SER A 106 6.77 -2.49 -22.77
N SER A 107 6.15 -3.52 -22.22
CA SER A 107 6.81 -4.79 -21.88
C SER A 107 6.48 -5.89 -22.91
N PRO A 108 7.35 -6.16 -23.90
CA PRO A 108 7.07 -7.18 -24.92
C PRO A 108 6.85 -8.56 -24.33
N ALA A 109 7.59 -8.92 -23.26
CA ALA A 109 7.45 -10.21 -22.59
C ALA A 109 6.07 -10.36 -21.94
N LEU A 110 5.59 -9.30 -21.25
CA LEU A 110 4.27 -9.32 -20.62
C LEU A 110 3.15 -9.33 -21.66
N MET A 111 3.25 -8.51 -22.72
CA MET A 111 2.27 -8.48 -23.81
C MET A 111 2.15 -9.84 -24.53
N ALA A 112 3.28 -10.54 -24.77
CA ALA A 112 3.26 -11.87 -25.37
C ALA A 112 2.58 -12.91 -24.45
N LEU A 113 2.72 -12.79 -23.13
CA LEU A 113 2.05 -13.68 -22.17
C LEU A 113 0.55 -13.38 -22.08
N LEU A 114 0.16 -12.10 -22.13
CA LEU A 114 -1.26 -11.71 -22.19
C LEU A 114 -1.93 -12.29 -23.44
N ASP A 115 -1.33 -12.09 -24.62
CA ASP A 115 -1.83 -12.62 -25.89
C ASP A 115 -1.97 -14.16 -25.85
N LYS A 116 -0.93 -14.84 -25.39
CA LYS A 116 -0.95 -16.30 -25.20
C LYS A 116 -2.08 -16.79 -24.29
N SER A 117 -2.45 -15.97 -23.30
CA SER A 117 -3.52 -16.26 -22.33
C SER A 117 -4.90 -15.80 -22.82
N GLY A 118 -4.99 -15.23 -24.02
CA GLY A 118 -6.23 -14.68 -24.58
C GLY A 118 -6.72 -13.41 -23.87
N LEU A 119 -5.81 -12.68 -23.22
CA LEU A 119 -6.10 -11.44 -22.50
C LEU A 119 -5.63 -10.23 -23.31
N THR A 120 -6.42 -9.17 -23.29
CA THR A 120 -6.09 -7.89 -23.90
C THR A 120 -5.53 -6.93 -22.85
N LEU A 121 -4.88 -5.86 -23.29
CA LEU A 121 -4.43 -4.77 -22.42
C LEU A 121 -5.62 -4.13 -21.65
N ASP A 122 -6.75 -3.94 -22.33
CA ASP A 122 -7.98 -3.38 -21.75
C ASP A 122 -8.59 -4.29 -20.65
N ASP A 123 -8.26 -5.58 -20.65
CA ASP A 123 -8.73 -6.50 -19.60
C ASP A 123 -7.98 -6.32 -18.28
N VAL A 124 -6.77 -5.75 -18.28
CA VAL A 124 -5.87 -5.84 -17.13
C VAL A 124 -5.25 -4.51 -16.69
N ASP A 125 -5.48 -3.41 -17.42
CA ASP A 125 -4.87 -2.11 -17.13
C ASP A 125 -5.59 -1.30 -16.04
N ASP A 126 -6.81 -1.74 -15.68
CA ASP A 126 -7.64 -1.10 -14.66
C ASP A 126 -8.29 -2.16 -13.75
N TYR A 127 -7.68 -2.41 -12.61
CA TYR A 127 -8.15 -3.40 -11.63
C TYR A 127 -9.41 -2.97 -10.87
N HIS A 128 -9.76 -1.68 -10.87
CA HIS A 128 -11.01 -1.18 -10.27
C HIS A 128 -12.28 -1.68 -10.97
N ARG A 129 -12.15 -2.20 -12.19
CA ARG A 129 -13.27 -2.89 -12.88
C ARG A 129 -13.71 -4.18 -12.20
N TYR A 130 -12.89 -4.69 -11.29
CA TYR A 130 -13.05 -5.98 -10.63
C TYR A 130 -13.23 -5.79 -9.13
N PRO A 131 -14.48 -5.78 -8.62
CA PRO A 131 -14.78 -5.40 -7.24
C PRO A 131 -14.08 -6.26 -6.17
N ILE A 132 -13.72 -7.52 -6.51
CA ILE A 132 -12.95 -8.38 -5.61
C ILE A 132 -11.47 -7.97 -5.60
N ALA A 133 -10.90 -7.50 -6.72
CA ALA A 133 -9.53 -7.03 -6.77
C ALA A 133 -9.37 -5.72 -6.02
N ASP A 134 -10.17 -4.70 -6.38
CA ASP A 134 -10.30 -3.47 -5.63
C ASP A 134 -11.72 -2.86 -5.74
N ASN A 135 -12.05 -1.99 -4.81
CA ASN A 135 -13.34 -1.30 -4.70
C ASN A 135 -13.18 -0.03 -3.87
N ASP A 136 -14.24 0.78 -3.78
CA ASP A 136 -14.21 2.01 -3.01
C ASP A 136 -14.08 1.75 -1.49
N SER A 137 -13.21 2.53 -0.83
CA SER A 137 -13.16 2.55 0.64
C SER A 137 -14.54 3.00 1.20
N PRO A 138 -15.05 2.40 2.27
CA PRO A 138 -14.35 1.51 3.22
C PRO A 138 -14.56 0.00 2.97
N ARG A 139 -14.97 -0.41 1.79
CA ARG A 139 -15.25 -1.82 1.44
C ARG A 139 -13.99 -2.66 1.50
N LEU A 140 -14.14 -3.98 1.70
CA LEU A 140 -13.03 -4.92 1.70
C LEU A 140 -12.77 -5.46 0.28
N SER A 141 -11.53 -5.33 -0.19
CA SER A 141 -11.01 -5.87 -1.44
C SER A 141 -9.82 -6.79 -1.20
N ALA A 142 -9.36 -7.50 -2.24
CA ALA A 142 -8.16 -8.34 -2.18
C ALA A 142 -6.91 -7.51 -1.89
N ASP A 143 -6.77 -6.32 -2.49
CA ASP A 143 -5.71 -5.36 -2.21
C ASP A 143 -5.65 -5.01 -0.71
N ARG A 144 -6.79 -4.57 -0.15
CA ARG A 144 -6.88 -4.19 1.28
C ARG A 144 -6.67 -5.36 2.22
N LEU A 145 -7.18 -6.53 1.87
CA LEU A 145 -6.98 -7.75 2.64
C LEU A 145 -5.50 -8.13 2.66
N GLU A 146 -4.85 -8.13 1.49
CA GLU A 146 -3.45 -8.53 1.36
C GLU A 146 -2.54 -7.64 2.20
N TYR A 147 -2.59 -6.31 2.01
CA TYR A 147 -1.69 -5.46 2.77
C TYR A 147 -2.00 -5.44 4.28
N THR A 148 -3.27 -5.66 4.68
CA THR A 148 -3.63 -5.77 6.10
C THR A 148 -3.01 -7.01 6.72
N LEU A 149 -3.16 -8.18 6.09
CA LEU A 149 -2.58 -9.43 6.60
C LEU A 149 -1.06 -9.45 6.49
N GLY A 150 -0.50 -8.92 5.39
CA GLY A 150 0.94 -8.81 5.18
C GLY A 150 1.62 -7.98 6.28
N ASN A 151 1.14 -6.77 6.54
CA ASN A 151 1.66 -5.94 7.62
C ASN A 151 1.38 -6.51 9.02
N ALA A 152 0.21 -7.11 9.23
CA ALA A 152 -0.09 -7.77 10.49
C ALA A 152 0.97 -8.83 10.83
N HIS A 153 1.43 -9.62 9.83
CA HIS A 153 2.49 -10.59 10.02
C HIS A 153 3.87 -9.97 10.11
N LEU A 154 4.25 -9.20 9.09
CA LEU A 154 5.64 -8.77 8.90
C LEU A 154 6.04 -7.67 9.86
N VAL A 155 5.11 -6.78 10.23
CA VAL A 155 5.37 -5.59 11.05
C VAL A 155 4.82 -5.73 12.46
N PHE A 156 3.61 -6.25 12.61
CA PHE A 156 2.95 -6.38 13.91
C PHE A 156 3.13 -7.75 14.56
N HIS A 157 3.90 -8.65 13.94
CA HIS A 157 4.23 -9.98 14.43
C HIS A 157 3.00 -10.87 14.72
N CYS A 158 1.88 -10.64 14.02
CA CYS A 158 0.70 -11.49 14.15
C CYS A 158 1.03 -12.92 13.70
N PRO A 159 0.68 -13.95 14.49
CA PRO A 159 0.96 -15.34 14.16
C PRO A 159 0.26 -15.78 12.87
N LYS A 160 0.93 -16.56 12.03
CA LYS A 160 0.34 -17.11 10.79
C LYS A 160 -0.95 -17.88 11.02
N ALA A 161 -1.08 -18.56 12.15
CA ALA A 161 -2.30 -19.28 12.51
C ALA A 161 -3.52 -18.34 12.66
N GLU A 162 -3.31 -17.14 13.23
CA GLU A 162 -4.34 -16.13 13.35
C GLU A 162 -4.72 -15.53 11.99
N LEU A 163 -3.72 -15.25 11.16
CA LEU A 163 -3.97 -14.75 9.79
C LEU A 163 -4.72 -15.79 8.94
N LYS A 164 -4.37 -17.07 9.09
CA LYS A 164 -5.10 -18.16 8.43
C LYS A 164 -6.55 -18.21 8.89
N ARG A 165 -6.80 -18.10 10.21
CA ARG A 165 -8.15 -18.06 10.77
C ARG A 165 -8.98 -16.91 10.22
N ILE A 166 -8.37 -15.71 10.07
CA ILE A 166 -9.02 -14.54 9.45
C ILE A 166 -9.34 -14.85 8.00
N PHE A 167 -8.38 -15.37 7.23
CA PHE A 167 -8.55 -15.65 5.81
C PHE A 167 -9.59 -16.73 5.53
N ASP A 168 -9.61 -17.80 6.33
CA ASP A 168 -10.55 -18.91 6.17
C ASP A 168 -12.01 -18.52 6.46
N ASP A 169 -12.23 -17.41 7.18
CA ASP A 169 -13.56 -16.88 7.51
C ASP A 169 -14.18 -16.03 6.40
N ILE A 170 -13.39 -15.68 5.38
CA ILE A 170 -13.81 -14.77 4.32
C ILE A 170 -14.55 -15.54 3.21
N PHE A 171 -15.61 -14.92 2.71
CA PHE A 171 -16.35 -15.39 1.54
C PHE A 171 -16.77 -14.20 0.65
N VAL A 172 -17.21 -14.49 -0.57
CA VAL A 172 -17.75 -13.47 -1.48
C VAL A 172 -19.26 -13.32 -1.25
N GLY A 173 -19.71 -12.11 -0.91
CA GLY A 173 -21.10 -11.76 -0.75
C GLY A 173 -21.49 -10.58 -1.65
N LYS A 174 -22.78 -10.21 -1.63
CA LYS A 174 -23.29 -9.03 -2.33
C LYS A 174 -23.45 -7.88 -1.34
N ASN A 175 -22.87 -6.72 -1.67
CA ASN A 175 -23.02 -5.51 -0.88
C ASN A 175 -24.36 -4.79 -1.14
N GLU A 176 -24.52 -3.61 -0.56
CA GLU A 176 -25.75 -2.79 -0.64
C GLU A 176 -26.12 -2.39 -2.08
N GLU A 177 -25.16 -2.39 -2.99
CA GLU A 177 -25.30 -2.06 -4.41
C GLU A 177 -25.44 -3.32 -5.29
N ASN A 178 -25.58 -4.51 -4.67
CA ASN A 178 -25.61 -5.81 -5.34
C ASN A 178 -24.32 -6.13 -6.12
N VAL A 179 -23.17 -5.59 -5.66
CA VAL A 179 -21.84 -5.82 -6.21
C VAL A 179 -21.11 -6.82 -5.30
N ASP A 180 -20.24 -7.66 -5.89
CA ASP A 180 -19.42 -8.61 -5.15
C ASP A 180 -18.43 -7.89 -4.22
N GLU A 181 -18.33 -8.37 -2.98
CA GLU A 181 -17.41 -7.87 -1.97
C GLU A 181 -16.92 -9.01 -1.08
N LEU A 182 -15.71 -8.92 -0.56
CA LEU A 182 -15.20 -9.85 0.45
C LEU A 182 -15.88 -9.56 1.79
N CYS A 183 -16.46 -10.60 2.40
CA CYS A 183 -17.29 -10.52 3.59
C CYS A 183 -16.79 -11.51 4.66
N PHE A 184 -17.06 -11.24 5.94
CA PHE A 184 -16.78 -12.15 7.04
C PHE A 184 -18.02 -12.98 7.40
N ALA A 185 -17.80 -14.28 7.66
CA ALA A 185 -18.86 -15.18 8.13
C ALA A 185 -19.19 -14.95 9.59
N HIS A 186 -18.20 -14.58 10.43
CA HIS A 186 -18.35 -14.42 11.87
C HIS A 186 -17.91 -13.05 12.37
N ALA A 187 -18.72 -12.42 13.22
CA ALA A 187 -18.48 -11.08 13.75
C ALA A 187 -17.21 -11.01 14.62
N GLU A 188 -16.90 -12.06 15.38
CA GLU A 188 -15.70 -12.13 16.20
C GLU A 188 -14.41 -12.19 15.37
N ILE A 189 -14.45 -12.74 14.15
CA ILE A 189 -13.29 -12.74 13.25
C ILE A 189 -13.16 -11.37 12.55
N ALA A 190 -14.30 -10.79 12.15
CA ALA A 190 -14.34 -9.43 11.64
C ALA A 190 -13.78 -8.42 12.64
N ASP A 191 -14.04 -8.61 13.95
CA ASP A 191 -13.47 -7.76 15.01
C ASP A 191 -11.94 -7.86 15.06
N ILE A 192 -11.38 -9.06 15.05
CA ILE A 192 -9.92 -9.25 15.03
C ILE A 192 -9.31 -8.55 13.81
N PHE A 193 -9.87 -8.76 12.62
CA PHE A 193 -9.40 -8.14 11.40
C PHE A 193 -9.48 -6.62 11.44
N THR A 194 -10.61 -6.06 11.89
CA THR A 194 -10.82 -4.61 11.90
C THR A 194 -9.94 -3.89 12.92
N GLN A 195 -9.62 -4.52 14.07
CA GLN A 195 -8.64 -4.00 15.02
C GLN A 195 -7.22 -3.96 14.39
N LEU A 196 -6.80 -4.99 13.66
CA LEU A 196 -5.52 -5.00 12.94
C LEU A 196 -5.50 -3.92 11.86
N SER A 197 -6.58 -3.80 11.07
CA SER A 197 -6.70 -2.79 10.02
C SER A 197 -6.69 -1.36 10.57
N LEU A 198 -7.38 -1.10 11.68
CA LEU A 198 -7.40 0.22 12.32
C LEU A 198 -6.01 0.60 12.86
N ARG A 199 -5.36 -0.32 13.58
CA ARG A 199 -3.98 -0.13 14.05
C ARG A 199 -3.02 0.20 12.91
N GLN A 200 -3.17 -0.46 11.78
CA GLN A 200 -2.37 -0.20 10.59
C GLN A 200 -2.69 1.18 9.98
N SER A 201 -3.97 1.54 9.93
CA SER A 201 -4.42 2.84 9.43
C SER A 201 -3.87 3.98 10.28
N GLU A 202 -3.87 3.83 11.61
CA GLU A 202 -3.27 4.77 12.56
C GLU A 202 -1.74 4.90 12.34
N TRP A 203 -1.06 3.77 12.11
CA TRP A 203 0.37 3.76 11.81
C TRP A 203 0.69 4.50 10.50
N PHE A 204 -0.06 4.26 9.43
CA PHE A 204 0.14 4.91 8.12
C PHE A 204 -0.05 6.42 8.11
N VAL A 205 -0.68 6.99 9.15
CA VAL A 205 -0.85 8.42 9.32
C VAL A 205 -0.18 8.93 10.59
N SER A 206 0.68 8.13 11.21
CA SER A 206 1.45 8.52 12.40
C SER A 206 2.33 9.75 12.12
N ASP A 207 2.77 10.40 13.17
CA ASP A 207 3.71 11.52 13.06
C ASP A 207 5.02 11.08 12.38
N GLU A 208 5.49 9.87 12.69
CA GLU A 208 6.66 9.24 12.08
C GLU A 208 6.51 9.08 10.56
N ASP A 209 5.38 8.52 10.13
CA ASP A 209 5.13 8.23 8.72
C ASP A 209 5.00 9.53 7.91
N ARG A 210 4.14 10.44 8.34
CA ARG A 210 3.92 11.75 7.68
C ARG A 210 5.19 12.58 7.59
N PHE A 211 5.99 12.62 8.68
CA PHE A 211 7.26 13.31 8.69
C PHE A 211 8.25 12.70 7.70
N SER A 212 8.39 11.39 7.71
CA SER A 212 9.36 10.68 6.87
C SER A 212 9.03 10.79 5.39
N MET A 213 7.76 10.61 5.03
CA MET A 213 7.33 10.75 3.63
C MET A 213 7.57 12.18 3.10
N GLN A 214 7.27 13.20 3.91
CA GLN A 214 7.53 14.59 3.51
C GLN A 214 9.04 14.90 3.45
N ALA A 215 9.82 14.44 4.43
CA ALA A 215 11.26 14.65 4.46
C ALA A 215 11.95 13.99 3.25
N LEU A 216 11.53 12.78 2.90
CA LEU A 216 12.03 12.08 1.70
C LEU A 216 11.58 12.77 0.41
N ALA A 217 10.33 13.23 0.32
CA ALA A 217 9.85 14.00 -0.81
C ALA A 217 10.65 15.30 -1.02
N ASP A 218 11.00 16.00 0.07
CA ASP A 218 11.82 17.21 0.01
C ASP A 218 13.25 16.90 -0.43
N LEU A 219 13.82 15.77 0.01
CA LEU A 219 15.13 15.30 -0.46
C LEU A 219 15.10 14.97 -1.98
N LEU A 220 14.08 14.27 -2.45
CA LEU A 220 13.92 13.97 -3.88
C LEU A 220 13.69 15.25 -4.70
N ARG A 221 12.96 16.23 -4.16
CA ARG A 221 12.77 17.54 -4.80
C ARG A 221 14.09 18.28 -4.95
N GLU A 222 14.93 18.30 -3.92
CA GLU A 222 16.28 18.87 -4.01
C GLU A 222 17.14 18.11 -5.03
N ALA A 223 17.11 16.78 -5.06
CA ALA A 223 17.83 15.98 -6.05
C ALA A 223 17.44 16.35 -7.49
N ARG A 224 16.15 16.61 -7.75
CA ARG A 224 15.67 17.10 -9.05
C ARG A 224 16.15 18.52 -9.36
N GLN A 225 16.09 19.44 -8.40
CA GLN A 225 16.59 20.81 -8.57
C GLN A 225 18.09 20.84 -8.90
N ARG A 226 18.85 19.93 -8.30
CA ARG A 226 20.30 19.73 -8.55
C ARG A 226 20.58 18.96 -9.84
N LYS A 227 19.55 18.50 -10.56
CA LYS A 227 19.64 17.69 -11.78
C LYS A 227 20.36 16.34 -11.60
N VAL A 228 20.33 15.81 -10.37
CA VAL A 228 20.86 14.49 -10.03
C VAL A 228 19.82 13.41 -10.30
N LEU A 229 18.53 13.74 -10.22
CA LEU A 229 17.38 12.84 -10.39
C LEU A 229 16.43 13.38 -11.43
N THR A 230 15.96 12.53 -12.32
CA THR A 230 14.86 12.80 -13.27
C THR A 230 13.56 12.15 -12.81
N VAL A 231 12.45 12.47 -13.46
CA VAL A 231 11.15 11.81 -13.20
C VAL A 231 11.21 10.34 -13.60
N ASP A 232 11.89 10.00 -14.69
CA ASP A 232 11.94 8.64 -15.21
C ASP A 232 12.79 7.73 -14.33
N ASP A 233 13.80 8.25 -13.64
CA ASP A 233 14.59 7.52 -12.65
C ASP A 233 13.71 6.97 -11.50
N LEU A 234 12.65 7.70 -11.11
CA LEU A 234 11.71 7.26 -10.09
C LEU A 234 10.94 5.99 -10.48
N TYR A 235 10.80 5.72 -11.79
CA TYR A 235 10.11 4.51 -12.28
C TYR A 235 11.05 3.32 -12.54
N LEU A 236 12.30 3.44 -12.13
CA LEU A 236 13.23 2.30 -12.02
C LEU A 236 13.00 1.57 -10.69
N ASP A 237 13.96 1.62 -9.78
CA ASP A 237 13.81 1.00 -8.44
C ASP A 237 14.51 1.85 -7.36
N GLU A 238 14.27 1.53 -6.09
CA GLU A 238 14.83 2.29 -4.97
C GLU A 238 16.37 2.23 -4.90
N PRO A 239 17.05 1.10 -5.12
CA PRO A 239 18.51 1.07 -5.19
C PRO A 239 19.10 2.01 -6.24
N HIS A 240 18.44 2.15 -7.40
CA HIS A 240 18.88 3.08 -8.45
C HIS A 240 18.77 4.54 -7.95
N VAL A 241 17.63 4.92 -7.41
CA VAL A 241 17.43 6.29 -6.88
C VAL A 241 18.40 6.57 -5.74
N ILE A 242 18.61 5.62 -4.82
CA ILE A 242 19.56 5.77 -3.72
C ILE A 242 20.98 5.95 -4.26
N ALA A 243 21.40 5.20 -5.30
CA ALA A 243 22.70 5.38 -5.92
C ALA A 243 22.89 6.78 -6.51
N LEU A 244 21.84 7.35 -7.14
CA LEU A 244 21.86 8.73 -7.61
C LEU A 244 22.00 9.73 -6.44
N LEU A 245 21.25 9.57 -5.34
CA LEU A 245 21.41 10.43 -4.16
C LEU A 245 22.85 10.36 -3.59
N LEU A 246 23.45 9.19 -3.57
CA LEU A 246 24.81 8.97 -3.06
C LEU A 246 25.90 9.49 -4.01
N SER A 247 25.57 9.83 -5.26
CA SER A 247 26.52 10.42 -6.20
C SER A 247 26.79 11.91 -5.95
N ASP A 248 25.93 12.59 -5.16
CA ASP A 248 26.08 14.00 -4.79
C ASP A 248 26.43 14.11 -3.30
N PRO A 249 27.51 14.81 -2.93
CA PRO A 249 27.97 14.89 -1.53
C PRO A 249 26.92 15.53 -0.58
N VAL A 250 26.12 16.49 -1.04
CA VAL A 250 25.11 17.15 -0.23
C VAL A 250 23.92 16.21 0.02
N LEU A 251 23.45 15.54 -1.04
CA LEU A 251 22.35 14.58 -0.95
C LEU A 251 22.77 13.34 -0.13
N THR A 252 24.02 12.92 -0.23
CA THR A 252 24.57 11.84 0.60
C THR A 252 24.41 12.14 2.09
N VAL A 253 24.77 13.34 2.54
CA VAL A 253 24.63 13.73 3.95
C VAL A 253 23.16 13.70 4.35
N ARG A 254 22.29 14.31 3.57
CA ARG A 254 20.84 14.37 3.84
C ARG A 254 20.17 12.97 3.86
N TRP A 255 20.59 12.08 2.96
CA TRP A 255 20.15 10.69 2.96
C TRP A 255 20.60 9.95 4.22
N GLN A 256 21.84 10.16 4.64
CA GLN A 256 22.36 9.55 5.87
C GLN A 256 21.63 10.09 7.12
N ASP A 257 21.31 11.39 7.16
CA ASP A 257 20.53 11.98 8.25
C ASP A 257 19.12 11.40 8.28
N TYR A 258 18.45 11.27 7.12
CA TYR A 258 17.16 10.59 7.00
C TYR A 258 17.20 9.17 7.58
N ARG A 259 18.23 8.41 7.25
CA ARG A 259 18.39 7.03 7.74
C ARG A 259 18.64 6.93 9.25
N ARG A 260 19.07 7.99 9.89
CA ARG A 260 19.34 8.03 11.36
C ARG A 260 18.13 8.41 12.17
N ILE A 261 17.01 8.80 11.58
CA ILE A 261 15.80 9.20 12.30
C ILE A 261 15.27 8.01 13.09
N ILE A 262 15.20 8.15 14.41
CA ILE A 262 14.76 7.08 15.34
C ILE A 262 13.37 7.32 15.92
N GLY A 263 12.77 8.48 15.67
CA GLY A 263 11.47 8.88 16.19
C GLY A 263 11.19 10.34 15.91
N THR A 264 9.99 10.77 16.21
CA THR A 264 9.53 12.14 16.05
C THR A 264 9.10 12.77 17.37
N ARG A 265 8.93 14.08 17.35
CA ARG A 265 8.22 14.89 18.34
C ARG A 265 7.19 15.72 17.61
N SER A 266 6.13 16.11 18.30
CA SER A 266 5.11 17.00 17.75
C SER A 266 4.68 18.08 18.71
N GLY A 267 4.11 19.17 18.19
CA GLY A 267 3.63 20.29 18.97
C GLY A 267 2.86 21.32 18.13
N ALA A 268 2.14 22.20 18.81
CA ALA A 268 1.33 23.23 18.16
C ALA A 268 2.17 24.31 17.44
N GLN A 269 3.42 24.54 17.90
CA GLN A 269 4.30 25.54 17.32
C GLN A 269 5.50 24.90 16.64
N LYS A 270 5.94 25.52 15.53
CA LYS A 270 7.15 25.10 14.83
C LYS A 270 8.39 25.44 15.69
N PRO A 271 9.27 24.46 15.97
CA PRO A 271 10.51 24.75 16.68
C PRO A 271 11.44 25.60 15.81
N GLU A 272 12.09 26.57 16.42
CA GLU A 272 13.02 27.48 15.75
C GLU A 272 14.27 26.72 15.27
N GLY A 273 14.78 27.03 14.07
CA GLY A 273 16.00 26.46 13.51
C GLY A 273 15.93 24.97 13.19
N THR A 274 14.77 24.31 13.35
CA THR A 274 14.61 22.87 13.12
C THR A 274 13.77 22.62 11.88
N TYR A 275 14.17 21.63 11.07
CA TYR A 275 13.30 21.11 10.02
C TYR A 275 12.07 20.45 10.65
N ALA A 276 10.91 20.96 10.33
CA ALA A 276 9.63 20.47 10.85
C ALA A 276 8.56 20.56 9.76
N VAL A 277 7.67 19.61 9.74
CA VAL A 277 6.55 19.52 8.79
C VAL A 277 5.21 19.65 9.50
N LYS A 278 4.22 20.20 8.81
CA LYS A 278 2.83 20.21 9.24
C LYS A 278 2.00 19.77 8.04
N ILE A 279 1.63 18.49 7.99
CA ILE A 279 1.03 17.90 6.81
C ILE A 279 -0.04 16.89 7.21
N ALA A 280 -1.15 16.93 6.51
CA ALA A 280 -2.21 15.91 6.59
C ALA A 280 -1.84 14.68 5.77
N ALA A 281 -2.54 13.58 6.00
CA ALA A 281 -2.41 12.36 5.22
C ALA A 281 -3.79 11.78 4.86
N LYS A 282 -3.85 11.04 3.75
CA LYS A 282 -5.04 10.30 3.35
C LYS A 282 -5.30 9.19 4.36
N LYS A 283 -6.45 9.27 5.05
CA LYS A 283 -6.89 8.23 5.98
C LYS A 283 -7.52 7.08 5.21
N ARG A 284 -6.98 5.89 5.38
CA ARG A 284 -7.58 4.67 4.87
C ARG A 284 -8.32 3.97 6.01
N SER A 285 -9.47 3.38 5.72
CA SER A 285 -10.24 2.63 6.73
C SER A 285 -11.03 1.53 6.05
N ILE A 286 -11.25 0.43 6.75
CA ILE A 286 -12.03 -0.70 6.27
C ILE A 286 -13.22 -0.89 7.21
N ASP A 287 -14.42 -1.00 6.63
CA ASP A 287 -15.66 -1.36 7.31
C ASP A 287 -16.29 -2.53 6.55
N PRO A 288 -15.83 -3.77 6.80
CA PRO A 288 -16.22 -4.93 6.00
C PRO A 288 -17.68 -5.31 6.28
N LEU A 289 -18.25 -6.06 5.36
CA LEU A 289 -19.51 -6.74 5.60
C LEU A 289 -19.31 -7.97 6.48
N VAL A 290 -20.25 -8.25 7.36
CA VAL A 290 -20.30 -9.45 8.18
C VAL A 290 -21.68 -10.09 8.13
N GLN A 291 -21.72 -11.42 8.12
CA GLN A 291 -22.97 -12.18 8.13
C GLN A 291 -23.65 -12.07 9.51
N THR A 292 -24.94 -11.71 9.50
CA THR A 292 -25.81 -11.67 10.68
C THR A 292 -27.07 -12.50 10.43
N SER A 293 -27.93 -12.65 11.43
CA SER A 293 -29.24 -13.27 11.27
C SER A 293 -30.12 -12.58 10.22
N ASP A 294 -29.90 -11.27 10.00
CA ASP A 294 -30.69 -10.42 9.10
C ASP A 294 -30.01 -10.16 7.75
N GLY A 295 -28.98 -10.96 7.43
CA GLY A 295 -28.17 -10.81 6.22
C GLY A 295 -26.85 -10.09 6.46
N LEU A 296 -26.20 -9.65 5.37
CA LEU A 296 -24.93 -8.93 5.43
C LEU A 296 -25.12 -7.51 5.98
N ARG A 297 -24.27 -7.11 6.92
CA ARG A 297 -24.26 -5.78 7.54
C ARG A 297 -22.86 -5.23 7.65
N ARG A 298 -22.67 -3.91 7.51
CA ARG A 298 -21.39 -3.24 7.81
C ARG A 298 -21.00 -3.48 9.25
N PHE A 299 -19.73 -3.78 9.50
CA PHE A 299 -19.27 -4.14 10.84
C PHE A 299 -19.46 -3.00 11.85
N THR A 300 -19.37 -1.73 11.44
CA THR A 300 -19.70 -0.57 12.29
C THR A 300 -21.14 -0.55 12.78
N THR A 301 -22.07 -1.18 12.07
CA THR A 301 -23.48 -1.29 12.52
C THR A 301 -23.71 -2.44 13.50
N VAL A 302 -22.76 -3.38 13.57
CA VAL A 302 -22.80 -4.56 14.44
C VAL A 302 -21.96 -4.36 15.70
N ASN A 303 -20.86 -3.59 15.60
CA ASN A 303 -19.90 -3.35 16.69
C ASN A 303 -19.78 -1.84 16.97
N ALA A 304 -20.43 -1.36 18.04
CA ALA A 304 -20.44 0.05 18.43
C ALA A 304 -19.07 0.54 18.93
N ASP A 305 -18.23 -0.34 19.52
CA ASP A 305 -16.87 0.01 19.95
C ASP A 305 -16.00 0.32 18.74
N TYR A 306 -16.01 -0.56 17.72
CA TYR A 306 -15.30 -0.31 16.48
C TYR A 306 -15.79 0.96 15.77
N ALA A 307 -17.10 1.17 15.71
CA ALA A 307 -17.68 2.39 15.12
C ALA A 307 -17.16 3.66 15.81
N SER A 308 -17.08 3.67 17.14
CA SER A 308 -16.54 4.79 17.93
C SER A 308 -15.06 5.01 17.67
N LYS A 309 -14.24 3.97 17.67
CA LYS A 309 -12.79 4.05 17.38
C LYS A 309 -12.52 4.57 15.97
N LEU A 310 -13.27 4.07 14.98
CA LEU A 310 -13.15 4.49 13.60
C LEU A 310 -13.56 5.96 13.41
N ALA A 311 -14.61 6.41 14.08
CA ALA A 311 -15.03 7.82 14.07
C ALA A 311 -13.95 8.72 14.69
N ALA A 312 -13.36 8.32 15.82
CA ALA A 312 -12.26 9.04 16.46
C ALA A 312 -11.04 9.12 15.53
N PHE A 313 -10.62 8.03 14.90
CA PHE A 313 -9.55 8.02 13.90
C PHE A 313 -9.83 8.99 12.75
N ARG A 314 -11.05 9.00 12.23
CA ARG A 314 -11.45 9.89 11.12
C ARG A 314 -11.47 11.36 11.51
N SER A 315 -11.64 11.71 12.78
CA SER A 315 -11.74 13.10 13.26
C SER A 315 -10.40 13.81 13.48
N ASP A 316 -9.26 13.10 13.56
CA ASP A 316 -7.94 13.74 13.70
C ASP A 316 -7.63 14.60 12.45
N ASP A 317 -7.37 15.88 12.63
CA ASP A 317 -7.05 16.84 11.55
C ASP A 317 -5.55 16.97 11.28
N PHE A 318 -4.70 16.34 12.10
CA PHE A 318 -3.23 16.41 12.05
C PHE A 318 -2.68 17.84 12.20
N ASP A 319 -3.40 18.75 12.86
CA ASP A 319 -3.04 20.16 13.01
C ASP A 319 -1.91 20.36 14.02
N ARG A 320 -0.76 19.73 13.75
CA ARG A 320 0.45 19.82 14.57
C ARG A 320 1.72 19.80 13.72
N TRP A 321 2.75 20.50 14.19
CA TRP A 321 4.11 20.40 13.65
C TRP A 321 4.77 19.13 14.13
N VAL A 322 5.53 18.48 13.24
CA VAL A 322 6.27 17.25 13.52
C VAL A 322 7.72 17.45 13.11
N TRP A 323 8.67 17.00 13.93
CA TRP A 323 10.11 17.07 13.68
C TRP A 323 10.82 15.82 14.24
N ALA A 324 12.03 15.52 13.74
CA ALA A 324 12.83 14.40 14.22
C ALA A 324 13.32 14.63 15.67
N LYS A 325 13.46 13.51 16.42
CA LYS A 325 14.14 13.50 17.74
C LYS A 325 15.61 13.63 17.57
#